data_3b5d2e972ed739d3c96e6471725406d0
#
_entry.id   3b5d2e972ed739d3c96e6471725406d0
#
_cell.length_a   1.000
_cell.length_b   1.000
_cell.length_c   1.000
_cell.angle_alpha   90.00
_cell.angle_beta   90.00
_cell.angle_gamma   90.00
#
_symmetry.space_group_name_H-M   'P 1'
#
loop_
_entity.id
_entity.type
_entity.pdbx_description
1 polymer ?
#
loop_
_entity_poly.entity_id
_entity_poly.type
_entity_poly.pdbx_seq_one_letter_code
_entity_poly.pdbx_strand_id
1 'polypeptide(L)'
;MKSIFSFQEQKFKALKPARQMQHVISTMQELERRAVGGLEYQDLVILLRDMQSWMQRDLGLPSFDLEADEPRKVALKAAAWLQDHIDAYRDARIIVLDQDGLNTRDDGLYQNAQNMVVILEDLRSSFNVGSIFWTSECLGIKELWLCGITSKPGDRSLAKTAMGTEGRMCWKPFDNAVEAVKEARRQGRCIYALETVEAARSVFEVEYKFPLALVVGNEALGVSQDVLSLCDEYIYLPMQGWKNSLNVGVAFGVAGFHIARARKG
;
A
#
# COMPACT_ATOMS: atom_id res chain seq x y z
N MET A 1 18.31 6.88 33.12
CA MET A 1 17.74 7.79 32.09
C MET A 1 16.29 8.08 32.48
N LYS A 2 15.89 9.34 32.71
CA LYS A 2 14.46 9.65 32.95
C LYS A 2 13.73 9.37 31.64
N SER A 3 12.73 8.48 31.68
CA SER A 3 11.88 8.16 30.54
C SER A 3 11.26 9.47 30.01
N ILE A 4 11.41 9.73 28.72
CA ILE A 4 10.78 10.87 28.01
C ILE A 4 9.25 10.82 28.14
N PHE A 5 8.68 9.67 28.52
CA PHE A 5 7.27 9.37 28.67
C PHE A 5 6.75 9.44 30.12
N SER A 6 7.52 9.98 31.10
CA SER A 6 6.98 10.17 32.44
C SER A 6 6.15 11.46 32.51
N PHE A 7 4.85 11.35 32.35
CA PHE A 7 3.93 12.46 32.55
C PHE A 7 3.44 12.52 34.01
N GLN A 8 3.43 13.71 34.60
CA GLN A 8 2.76 13.93 35.86
C GLN A 8 1.28 14.29 35.57
N GLU A 9 0.36 13.70 36.32
CA GLU A 9 -1.08 13.87 36.18
C GLU A 9 -1.52 15.34 36.02
N GLN A 10 -1.02 16.22 36.91
CA GLN A 10 -1.38 17.66 36.87
C GLN A 10 -0.98 18.32 35.54
N LYS A 11 0.20 18.01 35.01
CA LYS A 11 0.65 18.54 33.72
C LYS A 11 -0.18 18.02 32.57
N PHE A 12 -0.54 16.74 32.60
CA PHE A 12 -1.36 16.13 31.56
C PHE A 12 -2.78 16.70 31.57
N LYS A 13 -3.42 16.81 32.74
CA LYS A 13 -4.78 17.39 32.88
C LYS A 13 -4.85 18.86 32.46
N ALA A 14 -3.76 19.61 32.53
CA ALA A 14 -3.69 21.00 32.08
C ALA A 14 -3.64 21.15 30.55
N LEU A 15 -3.43 20.08 29.80
CA LEU A 15 -3.40 20.11 28.34
C LEU A 15 -4.81 20.18 27.74
N LYS A 16 -4.91 20.81 26.55
CA LYS A 16 -6.14 20.74 25.76
C LYS A 16 -6.44 19.30 25.33
N PRO A 17 -7.71 18.87 25.19
CA PRO A 17 -8.08 17.49 24.86
C PRO A 17 -7.36 16.93 23.62
N ALA A 18 -7.18 17.73 22.56
CA ALA A 18 -6.47 17.32 21.37
C ALA A 18 -4.99 16.99 21.65
N ARG A 19 -4.33 17.74 22.54
CA ARG A 19 -2.95 17.46 22.94
C ARG A 19 -2.85 16.27 23.87
N GLN A 20 -3.82 16.05 24.77
CA GLN A 20 -3.90 14.85 25.57
C GLN A 20 -3.97 13.60 24.69
N MET A 21 -4.87 13.62 23.68
CA MET A 21 -4.99 12.51 22.72
C MET A 21 -3.72 12.28 21.90
N GLN A 22 -3.03 13.34 21.51
CA GLN A 22 -1.74 13.22 20.81
C GLN A 22 -0.67 12.53 21.67
N HIS A 23 -0.66 12.75 23.00
CA HIS A 23 0.23 12.03 23.91
C HIS A 23 -0.15 10.55 24.05
N VAL A 24 -1.44 10.22 24.12
CA VAL A 24 -1.91 8.82 24.13
C VAL A 24 -1.44 8.11 22.84
N ILE A 25 -1.65 8.72 21.69
CA ILE A 25 -1.21 8.19 20.39
C ILE A 25 0.32 7.97 20.37
N SER A 26 1.10 8.96 20.77
CA SER A 26 2.56 8.84 20.80
C SER A 26 3.05 7.76 21.76
N THR A 27 2.38 7.59 22.90
CA THR A 27 2.70 6.54 23.87
C THR A 27 2.35 5.16 23.32
N MET A 28 1.22 5.03 22.61
CA MET A 28 0.82 3.77 21.95
C MET A 28 1.79 3.39 20.82
N GLN A 29 2.23 4.36 20.02
CA GLN A 29 3.25 4.14 18.98
C GLN A 29 4.58 3.67 19.58
N GLU A 30 5.02 4.27 20.68
CA GLU A 30 6.24 3.85 21.36
C GLU A 30 6.08 2.46 22.00
N LEU A 31 4.90 2.15 22.54
CA LEU A 31 4.58 0.81 23.05
C LEU A 31 4.72 -0.24 21.94
N GLU A 32 4.10 0.00 20.80
CA GLU A 32 4.22 -0.88 19.63
C GLU A 32 5.69 -1.06 19.23
N ARG A 33 6.43 0.03 19.07
CA ARG A 33 7.84 0.02 18.69
C ARG A 33 8.71 -0.80 19.65
N ARG A 34 8.53 -0.61 20.96
CA ARG A 34 9.29 -1.36 21.97
C ARG A 34 8.93 -2.84 21.98
N ALA A 35 7.64 -3.16 21.89
CA ALA A 35 7.17 -4.54 21.86
C ALA A 35 7.70 -5.29 20.62
N VAL A 36 7.73 -4.64 19.45
CA VAL A 36 8.34 -5.19 18.22
C VAL A 36 9.85 -5.37 18.38
N GLY A 37 10.51 -4.41 18.98
CA GLY A 37 11.98 -4.42 19.17
C GLY A 37 12.48 -5.27 20.34
N GLY A 38 11.59 -5.96 21.08
CA GLY A 38 11.97 -6.76 22.26
C GLY A 38 12.48 -5.92 23.43
N LEU A 39 12.11 -4.63 23.48
CA LEU A 39 12.49 -3.72 24.56
C LEU A 39 11.43 -3.75 25.68
N GLU A 40 11.80 -3.30 26.88
CA GLU A 40 10.84 -3.15 27.99
C GLU A 40 9.77 -2.10 27.65
N TYR A 41 8.49 -2.40 27.91
CA TYR A 41 7.34 -1.57 27.57
C TYR A 41 6.24 -1.51 28.67
N GLN A 42 6.43 -2.20 29.80
CA GLN A 42 5.45 -2.30 30.87
C GLN A 42 5.09 -0.93 31.44
N ASP A 43 6.06 -0.03 31.53
CA ASP A 43 5.87 1.36 31.95
C ASP A 43 4.90 2.13 31.04
N LEU A 44 4.90 1.85 29.75
CA LEU A 44 4.02 2.51 28.78
C LEU A 44 2.58 2.01 28.89
N VAL A 45 2.37 0.73 29.17
CA VAL A 45 1.03 0.17 29.42
C VAL A 45 0.40 0.80 30.66
N ILE A 46 1.18 0.96 31.73
CA ILE A 46 0.74 1.62 32.95
C ILE A 46 0.38 3.08 32.66
N LEU A 47 1.25 3.79 31.97
CA LEU A 47 1.02 5.19 31.59
C LEU A 47 -0.24 5.38 30.72
N LEU A 48 -0.51 4.49 29.78
CA LEU A 48 -1.73 4.54 28.95
C LEU A 48 -2.99 4.39 29.81
N ARG A 49 -3.00 3.47 30.77
CA ARG A 49 -4.09 3.30 31.73
C ARG A 49 -4.29 4.54 32.61
N ASP A 50 -3.20 5.14 33.07
CA ASP A 50 -3.23 6.38 33.84
C ASP A 50 -3.80 7.53 33.01
N MET A 51 -3.34 7.72 31.76
CA MET A 51 -3.85 8.74 30.85
C MET A 51 -5.35 8.60 30.60
N GLN A 52 -5.84 7.38 30.35
CA GLN A 52 -7.29 7.12 30.22
C GLN A 52 -8.05 7.52 31.48
N SER A 53 -7.56 7.14 32.66
CA SER A 53 -8.13 7.53 33.95
C SER A 53 -8.15 9.04 34.15
N TRP A 54 -7.05 9.71 33.84
CA TRP A 54 -6.92 11.16 33.96
C TRP A 54 -7.84 11.95 33.01
N MET A 55 -8.10 11.40 31.83
CA MET A 55 -9.05 11.99 30.87
C MET A 55 -10.51 11.75 31.23
N GLN A 56 -10.80 10.85 32.16
CA GLN A 56 -12.17 10.42 32.54
C GLN A 56 -13.02 10.06 31.29
N ARG A 57 -12.38 9.48 30.30
CA ARG A 57 -12.98 9.13 29.02
C ARG A 57 -12.52 7.73 28.62
N ASP A 58 -13.45 6.93 28.14
CA ASP A 58 -13.09 5.65 27.49
C ASP A 58 -12.41 5.96 26.14
N LEU A 59 -11.17 5.51 26.01
CA LEU A 59 -10.37 5.66 24.80
C LEU A 59 -10.38 4.37 23.96
N GLY A 60 -11.18 3.36 24.37
CA GLY A 60 -11.17 2.06 23.71
C GLY A 60 -9.80 1.38 23.73
N LEU A 61 -8.98 1.64 24.78
CA LEU A 61 -7.66 1.02 24.88
C LEU A 61 -7.79 -0.50 24.95
N PRO A 62 -6.96 -1.25 24.22
CA PRO A 62 -6.97 -2.69 24.30
C PRO A 62 -6.56 -3.16 25.70
N SER A 63 -7.12 -4.30 26.13
CA SER A 63 -6.67 -4.94 27.35
C SER A 63 -5.29 -5.56 27.14
N PHE A 64 -4.29 -5.07 27.86
CA PHE A 64 -2.95 -5.65 27.90
C PHE A 64 -2.80 -6.46 29.18
N ASP A 65 -2.54 -7.75 29.02
CA ASP A 65 -2.13 -8.64 30.12
C ASP A 65 -0.59 -8.73 30.11
N LEU A 66 0.04 -8.03 31.08
CA LEU A 66 1.51 -7.93 31.12
C LEU A 66 2.20 -9.25 31.53
N GLU A 67 1.44 -10.21 32.11
CA GLU A 67 1.97 -11.52 32.50
C GLU A 67 1.76 -12.59 31.42
N ALA A 68 0.63 -12.50 30.68
CA ALA A 68 0.23 -13.51 29.70
C ALA A 68 0.42 -13.08 28.23
N ASP A 69 0.46 -11.78 27.93
CA ASP A 69 0.61 -11.32 26.56
C ASP A 69 2.09 -11.30 26.16
N GLU A 70 2.45 -12.12 25.18
CA GLU A 70 3.75 -12.04 24.52
C GLU A 70 3.95 -10.67 23.83
N PRO A 71 5.20 -10.18 23.68
CA PRO A 71 5.49 -8.89 23.04
C PRO A 71 4.81 -8.69 21.69
N ARG A 72 4.78 -9.75 20.86
CA ARG A 72 4.10 -9.72 19.56
C ARG A 72 2.60 -9.45 19.69
N LYS A 73 1.93 -10.02 20.68
CA LYS A 73 0.50 -9.83 20.91
C LYS A 73 0.21 -8.41 21.38
N VAL A 74 1.07 -7.87 22.26
CA VAL A 74 1.00 -6.47 22.70
C VAL A 74 1.15 -5.53 21.51
N ALA A 75 2.13 -5.75 20.64
CA ALA A 75 2.34 -4.96 19.42
C ALA A 75 1.12 -5.00 18.48
N LEU A 76 0.54 -6.18 18.25
CA LEU A 76 -0.66 -6.33 17.41
C LEU A 76 -1.86 -5.58 17.97
N LYS A 77 -2.08 -5.63 19.31
CA LYS A 77 -3.14 -4.89 19.99
C LYS A 77 -2.94 -3.37 19.85
N ALA A 78 -1.69 -2.90 20.02
CA ALA A 78 -1.34 -1.50 19.87
C ALA A 78 -1.54 -1.02 18.41
N ALA A 79 -1.07 -1.79 17.44
CA ALA A 79 -1.23 -1.49 16.02
C ALA A 79 -2.70 -1.40 15.60
N ALA A 80 -3.54 -2.33 16.04
CA ALA A 80 -4.98 -2.30 15.75
C ALA A 80 -5.63 -1.03 16.28
N TRP A 81 -5.35 -0.67 17.54
CA TRP A 81 -5.87 0.57 18.10
C TRP A 81 -5.39 1.82 17.34
N LEU A 82 -4.12 1.86 16.95
CA LEU A 82 -3.55 2.98 16.20
C LEU A 82 -4.19 3.13 14.82
N GLN A 83 -4.51 2.03 14.13
CA GLN A 83 -5.22 2.05 12.84
C GLN A 83 -6.60 2.71 12.94
N ASP A 84 -7.29 2.56 14.07
CA ASP A 84 -8.61 3.17 14.29
C ASP A 84 -8.53 4.65 14.67
N HIS A 85 -7.37 5.12 15.15
CA HIS A 85 -7.21 6.47 15.73
C HIS A 85 -6.31 7.40 14.93
N ILE A 86 -5.62 6.90 13.90
CA ILE A 86 -4.72 7.68 13.05
C ILE A 86 -5.09 7.47 11.58
N ASP A 87 -5.49 8.54 10.89
CA ASP A 87 -5.90 8.48 9.47
C ASP A 87 -4.79 7.97 8.53
N ALA A 88 -3.54 8.18 8.88
CA ALA A 88 -2.38 7.75 8.10
C ALA A 88 -1.39 6.96 8.99
N TYR A 89 -1.92 5.96 9.72
CA TYR A 89 -1.09 5.11 10.54
C TYR A 89 -0.10 4.33 9.67
N ARG A 90 1.18 4.52 9.94
CA ARG A 90 2.26 3.72 9.36
C ARG A 90 2.66 2.69 10.39
N ASP A 91 2.47 1.44 10.05
CA ASP A 91 2.96 0.32 10.87
C ASP A 91 4.46 0.52 11.14
N ALA A 92 4.86 0.56 12.42
CA ALA A 92 6.27 0.70 12.82
C ALA A 92 7.15 -0.44 12.28
N ARG A 93 6.51 -1.53 11.83
CA ARG A 93 7.15 -2.69 11.21
C ARG A 93 7.41 -2.53 9.71
N ILE A 94 6.96 -1.45 9.08
CA ILE A 94 7.42 -1.12 7.72
C ILE A 94 8.89 -0.70 7.84
N ILE A 95 9.74 -1.71 7.91
CA ILE A 95 11.17 -1.53 7.75
C ILE A 95 11.37 -1.09 6.31
N VAL A 96 11.51 0.20 6.12
CA VAL A 96 12.18 0.69 4.91
C VAL A 96 13.61 0.18 5.07
N LEU A 97 13.91 -0.91 4.40
CA LEU A 97 15.27 -1.41 4.29
C LEU A 97 16.06 -0.33 3.57
N ASP A 98 16.66 0.55 4.37
CA ASP A 98 17.46 1.60 3.83
C ASP A 98 18.90 1.10 3.57
N GLN A 99 19.57 1.91 2.98
CA GLN A 99 20.86 2.11 2.38
C GLN A 99 22.05 1.32 2.97
N ASP A 100 21.92 0.59 4.06
CA ASP A 100 23.04 -0.05 4.77
C ASP A 100 23.30 -1.52 4.37
N GLY A 101 23.10 -1.86 3.09
CA GLY A 101 23.62 -3.12 2.54
C GLY A 101 22.67 -4.32 2.58
N LEU A 102 21.44 -4.19 3.08
CA LEU A 102 20.39 -5.21 2.97
C LEU A 102 19.59 -5.09 1.66
N ASN A 103 19.82 -4.03 0.91
CA ASN A 103 19.14 -3.78 -0.35
C ASN A 103 19.90 -4.42 -1.50
N THR A 104 19.69 -5.71 -1.71
CA THR A 104 20.06 -6.37 -2.96
C THR A 104 19.06 -5.98 -4.04
N ARG A 105 19.12 -4.72 -4.50
CA ARG A 105 18.32 -4.27 -5.64
C ARG A 105 18.78 -5.05 -6.87
N ASP A 106 17.86 -5.78 -7.48
CA ASP A 106 18.09 -6.36 -8.81
C ASP A 106 18.00 -5.21 -9.83
N ASP A 107 19.15 -4.77 -10.34
CA ASP A 107 19.24 -3.63 -11.27
C ASP A 107 18.47 -3.89 -12.56
N GLY A 108 18.43 -5.11 -13.06
CA GLY A 108 17.69 -5.47 -14.27
C GLY A 108 16.19 -5.33 -14.06
N LEU A 109 15.67 -5.86 -12.98
CA LEU A 109 14.27 -5.72 -12.58
C LEU A 109 13.91 -4.24 -12.39
N TYR A 110 14.72 -3.50 -11.66
CA TYR A 110 14.49 -2.09 -11.40
C TYR A 110 14.46 -1.26 -12.70
N GLN A 111 15.40 -1.48 -13.61
CA GLN A 111 15.43 -0.77 -14.90
C GLN A 111 14.20 -1.06 -15.74
N ASN A 112 13.73 -2.30 -15.78
CA ASN A 112 12.50 -2.63 -16.47
C ASN A 112 11.29 -1.95 -15.80
N ALA A 113 11.16 -2.02 -14.48
CA ALA A 113 10.10 -1.37 -13.74
C ALA A 113 10.07 0.16 -13.96
N GLN A 114 11.22 0.83 -14.02
CA GLN A 114 11.33 2.25 -14.35
C GLN A 114 10.84 2.58 -15.78
N ASN A 115 10.83 1.59 -16.68
CA ASN A 115 10.31 1.72 -18.03
C ASN A 115 8.85 1.28 -18.17
N MET A 116 8.16 0.99 -17.03
CA MET A 116 6.74 0.67 -16.98
C MET A 116 5.92 1.86 -16.48
N VAL A 117 4.73 2.01 -17.05
CA VAL A 117 3.62 2.75 -16.44
C VAL A 117 2.44 1.79 -16.30
N VAL A 118 1.60 2.00 -15.28
CA VAL A 118 0.41 1.20 -15.07
C VAL A 118 -0.82 2.10 -15.18
N ILE A 119 -1.74 1.71 -16.06
CA ILE A 119 -2.99 2.43 -16.32
C ILE A 119 -4.11 1.71 -15.59
N LEU A 120 -4.75 2.40 -14.65
CA LEU A 120 -5.86 1.89 -13.85
C LEU A 120 -7.17 2.42 -14.41
N GLU A 121 -7.92 1.56 -15.11
CA GLU A 121 -9.18 1.92 -15.75
C GLU A 121 -10.36 1.71 -14.80
N ASP A 122 -10.94 2.79 -14.31
CA ASP A 122 -12.19 2.82 -13.55
C ASP A 122 -12.26 1.84 -12.35
N LEU A 123 -11.15 1.70 -11.61
CA LEU A 123 -11.12 0.85 -10.43
C LEU A 123 -12.01 1.44 -9.32
N ARG A 124 -12.98 0.65 -8.85
CA ARG A 124 -13.95 1.07 -7.84
C ARG A 124 -13.45 0.93 -6.41
N SER A 125 -12.60 -0.07 -6.17
CA SER A 125 -12.14 -0.42 -4.84
C SER A 125 -10.86 0.35 -4.49
N SER A 126 -10.97 1.31 -3.57
CA SER A 126 -9.79 1.99 -3.01
C SER A 126 -8.80 1.00 -2.38
N PHE A 127 -9.26 -0.16 -1.89
CA PHE A 127 -8.41 -1.23 -1.42
C PHE A 127 -7.52 -1.78 -2.54
N ASN A 128 -8.09 -2.06 -3.71
CA ASN A 128 -7.34 -2.55 -4.86
C ASN A 128 -6.35 -1.49 -5.37
N VAL A 129 -6.80 -0.24 -5.47
CA VAL A 129 -5.93 0.88 -5.88
C VAL A 129 -4.77 1.04 -4.91
N GLY A 130 -5.02 1.01 -3.60
CA GLY A 130 -3.97 1.09 -2.57
C GLY A 130 -2.99 -0.07 -2.62
N SER A 131 -3.48 -1.29 -2.83
CA SER A 131 -2.63 -2.47 -3.03
C SER A 131 -1.74 -2.33 -4.26
N ILE A 132 -2.25 -1.75 -5.35
CA ILE A 132 -1.49 -1.49 -6.57
C ILE A 132 -0.43 -0.40 -6.32
N PHE A 133 -0.75 0.68 -5.60
CA PHE A 133 0.24 1.67 -5.19
C PHE A 133 1.39 1.05 -4.41
N TRP A 134 1.06 0.24 -3.40
CA TRP A 134 2.07 -0.44 -2.59
C TRP A 134 2.95 -1.39 -3.41
N THR A 135 2.32 -2.26 -4.19
CA THR A 135 3.04 -3.21 -5.06
C THR A 135 3.93 -2.49 -6.09
N SER A 136 3.44 -1.40 -6.66
CA SER A 136 4.19 -0.59 -7.62
C SER A 136 5.42 0.07 -7.00
N GLU A 137 5.30 0.56 -5.77
CA GLU A 137 6.44 1.11 -5.01
C GLU A 137 7.49 0.03 -4.74
N CYS A 138 7.06 -1.16 -4.27
CA CYS A 138 7.95 -2.29 -4.04
C CYS A 138 8.67 -2.76 -5.31
N LEU A 139 8.01 -2.68 -6.46
CA LEU A 139 8.61 -3.01 -7.77
C LEU A 139 9.55 -1.92 -8.30
N GLY A 140 9.41 -0.68 -7.79
CA GLY A 140 10.09 0.48 -8.33
C GLY A 140 9.49 0.96 -9.66
N ILE A 141 8.19 0.75 -9.89
CA ILE A 141 7.49 1.28 -11.07
C ILE A 141 7.50 2.80 -11.02
N LYS A 142 7.74 3.42 -12.18
CA LYS A 142 7.93 4.88 -12.28
C LYS A 142 6.66 5.66 -11.96
N GLU A 143 5.51 5.25 -12.52
CA GLU A 143 4.29 6.08 -12.49
C GLU A 143 3.02 5.24 -12.62
N LEU A 144 1.97 5.64 -11.89
CA LEU A 144 0.61 5.13 -12.02
C LEU A 144 -0.29 6.17 -12.70
N TRP A 145 -1.11 5.74 -13.67
CA TRP A 145 -2.07 6.58 -14.36
C TRP A 145 -3.49 6.19 -13.95
N LEU A 146 -4.17 7.13 -13.30
CA LEU A 146 -5.46 6.91 -12.64
C LEU A 146 -6.58 7.46 -13.52
N CYS A 147 -7.39 6.58 -14.11
CA CYS A 147 -8.39 6.95 -15.10
C CYS A 147 -9.81 6.92 -14.51
N GLY A 148 -10.62 7.89 -14.92
CA GLY A 148 -12.03 7.96 -14.60
C GLY A 148 -12.30 8.01 -13.10
N ILE A 149 -13.09 7.04 -12.60
CA ILE A 149 -13.53 6.95 -11.19
C ILE A 149 -12.49 6.37 -10.25
N THR A 150 -11.32 5.96 -10.74
CA THR A 150 -10.24 5.40 -9.91
C THR A 150 -9.87 6.37 -8.79
N SER A 151 -9.84 5.87 -7.53
CA SER A 151 -9.48 6.66 -6.34
C SER A 151 -8.11 7.31 -6.50
N LYS A 152 -7.98 8.56 -6.03
CA LYS A 152 -6.78 9.39 -6.18
C LYS A 152 -6.16 9.67 -4.81
N PRO A 153 -4.84 9.94 -4.75
CA PRO A 153 -4.21 10.44 -3.53
C PRO A 153 -4.96 11.66 -2.97
N GLY A 154 -5.23 11.63 -1.66
CA GLY A 154 -6.14 12.52 -0.96
C GLY A 154 -7.43 11.85 -0.48
N ASP A 155 -7.82 10.74 -1.08
CA ASP A 155 -8.95 9.93 -0.61
C ASP A 155 -8.56 9.18 0.67
N ARG A 156 -9.33 9.34 1.76
CA ARG A 156 -9.05 8.69 3.05
C ARG A 156 -9.02 7.17 2.97
N SER A 157 -9.89 6.60 2.15
CA SER A 157 -9.96 5.14 1.93
C SER A 157 -8.71 4.61 1.23
N LEU A 158 -8.15 5.36 0.28
CA LEU A 158 -6.92 5.01 -0.41
C LEU A 158 -5.72 5.06 0.56
N ALA A 159 -5.59 6.12 1.35
CA ALA A 159 -4.48 6.29 2.29
C ALA A 159 -4.37 5.12 3.29
N LYS A 160 -5.52 4.57 3.73
CA LYS A 160 -5.55 3.41 4.65
C LYS A 160 -4.95 2.13 4.03
N THR A 161 -5.07 1.95 2.74
CA THR A 161 -4.65 0.72 2.04
C THR A 161 -3.32 0.85 1.33
N ALA A 162 -2.99 2.05 0.85
CA ALA A 162 -1.70 2.36 0.23
C ALA A 162 -0.56 2.49 1.27
N MET A 163 -0.88 2.64 2.56
CA MET A 163 0.09 2.69 3.65
C MET A 163 1.19 3.75 3.46
N GLY A 164 0.81 4.89 2.87
CA GLY A 164 1.70 6.03 2.63
C GLY A 164 2.52 5.95 1.34
N THR A 165 2.38 4.89 0.54
CA THR A 165 3.07 4.79 -0.76
C THR A 165 2.50 5.76 -1.78
N GLU A 166 1.22 6.16 -1.65
CA GLU A 166 0.57 7.16 -2.49
C GLU A 166 1.24 8.56 -2.42
N GLY A 167 1.94 8.83 -1.33
CA GLY A 167 2.73 10.05 -1.15
C GLY A 167 4.16 9.95 -1.71
N ARG A 168 4.60 8.76 -2.15
CA ARG A 168 5.95 8.51 -2.68
C ARG A 168 5.96 8.20 -4.18
N MET A 169 4.88 7.60 -4.67
CA MET A 169 4.73 7.24 -6.08
C MET A 169 4.34 8.44 -6.92
N CYS A 170 4.95 8.57 -8.09
CA CYS A 170 4.43 9.47 -9.12
C CYS A 170 3.12 8.93 -9.66
N TRP A 171 2.15 9.80 -9.85
CA TRP A 171 0.87 9.44 -10.45
C TRP A 171 0.31 10.58 -11.30
N LYS A 172 -0.54 10.23 -12.27
CA LYS A 172 -1.15 11.17 -13.19
C LYS A 172 -2.63 10.85 -13.39
N PRO A 173 -3.54 11.82 -13.24
CA PRO A 173 -4.94 11.62 -13.53
C PRO A 173 -5.22 11.73 -15.03
N PHE A 174 -6.20 10.94 -15.49
CA PHE A 174 -6.80 11.04 -16.82
C PHE A 174 -8.31 10.98 -16.71
N ASP A 175 -9.02 11.67 -17.60
CA ASP A 175 -10.48 11.65 -17.61
C ASP A 175 -11.02 10.26 -17.99
N ASN A 176 -10.30 9.53 -18.84
CA ASN A 176 -10.60 8.15 -19.21
C ASN A 176 -9.33 7.40 -19.63
N ALA A 177 -9.43 6.07 -19.71
CA ALA A 177 -8.29 5.22 -20.05
C ALA A 177 -7.88 5.30 -21.53
N VAL A 178 -8.79 5.65 -22.43
CA VAL A 178 -8.49 5.84 -23.85
C VAL A 178 -7.46 6.97 -24.04
N GLU A 179 -7.63 8.07 -23.31
CA GLU A 179 -6.65 9.18 -23.34
C GLU A 179 -5.31 8.77 -22.75
N ALA A 180 -5.31 8.02 -21.67
CA ALA A 180 -4.09 7.50 -21.06
C ALA A 180 -3.34 6.57 -22.04
N VAL A 181 -4.03 5.65 -22.69
CA VAL A 181 -3.43 4.74 -23.69
C VAL A 181 -2.87 5.51 -24.88
N LYS A 182 -3.60 6.51 -25.41
CA LYS A 182 -3.09 7.38 -26.48
C LYS A 182 -1.82 8.13 -26.06
N GLU A 183 -1.77 8.62 -24.84
CA GLU A 183 -0.57 9.26 -24.29
C GLU A 183 0.59 8.27 -24.15
N ALA A 184 0.33 7.04 -23.66
CA ALA A 184 1.35 6.01 -23.58
C ALA A 184 1.93 5.67 -24.97
N ARG A 185 1.08 5.55 -25.97
CA ARG A 185 1.49 5.33 -27.36
C ARG A 185 2.31 6.49 -27.91
N ARG A 186 1.93 7.74 -27.60
CA ARG A 186 2.70 8.94 -27.99
C ARG A 186 4.10 8.94 -27.36
N GLN A 187 4.25 8.32 -26.18
CA GLN A 187 5.55 8.12 -25.52
C GLN A 187 6.34 6.91 -26.08
N GLY A 188 5.86 6.26 -27.13
CA GLY A 188 6.51 5.09 -27.73
C GLY A 188 6.43 3.82 -26.91
N ARG A 189 5.44 3.71 -25.99
CA ARG A 189 5.26 2.53 -25.16
C ARG A 189 4.47 1.44 -25.90
N CYS A 190 4.87 0.19 -25.74
CA CYS A 190 4.07 -0.96 -26.11
C CYS A 190 2.94 -1.14 -25.07
N ILE A 191 1.72 -1.32 -25.53
CA ILE A 191 0.51 -1.34 -24.68
C ILE A 191 0.04 -2.77 -24.46
N TYR A 192 0.08 -3.24 -23.21
CA TYR A 192 -0.40 -4.54 -22.79
C TYR A 192 -1.66 -4.39 -21.95
N ALA A 193 -2.71 -5.14 -22.27
CA ALA A 193 -3.89 -5.26 -21.41
C ALA A 193 -3.83 -6.57 -20.61
N LEU A 194 -3.91 -6.49 -19.29
CA LEU A 194 -4.08 -7.65 -18.42
C LEU A 194 -5.58 -7.99 -18.33
N GLU A 195 -6.03 -8.86 -19.24
CA GLU A 195 -7.44 -9.22 -19.39
C GLU A 195 -7.60 -10.62 -19.97
N THR A 196 -8.66 -11.32 -19.57
CA THR A 196 -8.97 -12.66 -20.06
C THR A 196 -9.88 -12.56 -21.29
N VAL A 197 -9.25 -12.42 -22.45
CA VAL A 197 -9.94 -12.40 -23.76
C VAL A 197 -9.40 -13.53 -24.65
N GLU A 198 -10.16 -13.94 -25.68
CA GLU A 198 -9.83 -15.09 -26.53
C GLU A 198 -8.44 -15.00 -27.17
N ALA A 199 -8.01 -13.79 -27.56
CA ALA A 199 -6.72 -13.58 -28.18
C ALA A 199 -5.56 -13.39 -27.16
N ALA A 200 -5.83 -13.47 -25.85
CA ALA A 200 -4.81 -13.24 -24.85
C ALA A 200 -3.82 -14.40 -24.75
N ARG A 201 -2.56 -14.04 -24.53
CA ARG A 201 -1.47 -14.99 -24.29
C ARG A 201 -1.16 -15.08 -22.79
N SER A 202 -0.66 -16.23 -22.37
CA SER A 202 -0.20 -16.37 -20.98
C SER A 202 0.87 -15.32 -20.65
N VAL A 203 0.73 -14.64 -19.53
CA VAL A 203 1.71 -13.67 -19.04
C VAL A 203 3.13 -14.25 -18.98
N PHE A 204 3.25 -15.57 -18.80
CA PHE A 204 4.53 -16.29 -18.68
C PHE A 204 5.17 -16.64 -20.02
N GLU A 205 4.47 -16.45 -21.15
CA GLU A 205 4.89 -16.86 -22.50
C GLU A 205 5.11 -15.70 -23.46
N VAL A 206 4.97 -14.45 -22.95
CA VAL A 206 5.12 -13.24 -23.76
C VAL A 206 6.54 -12.68 -23.61
N GLU A 207 7.13 -12.28 -24.73
CA GLU A 207 8.33 -11.46 -24.75
C GLU A 207 7.94 -9.97 -24.64
N TYR A 208 8.30 -9.34 -23.52
CA TYR A 208 7.90 -7.97 -23.25
C TYR A 208 8.81 -6.94 -23.93
N LYS A 209 8.19 -5.96 -24.57
CA LYS A 209 8.88 -4.83 -25.21
C LYS A 209 8.80 -3.60 -24.31
N PHE A 210 9.95 -3.05 -23.97
CA PHE A 210 10.05 -1.83 -23.17
C PHE A 210 10.45 -0.63 -24.04
N PRO A 211 9.99 0.61 -23.70
CA PRO A 211 9.12 0.94 -22.58
C PRO A 211 7.67 0.44 -22.79
N LEU A 212 6.97 0.08 -21.73
CA LEU A 212 5.61 -0.44 -21.84
C LEU A 212 4.60 0.28 -20.93
N ALA A 213 3.33 0.13 -21.27
CA ALA A 213 2.20 0.45 -20.43
C ALA A 213 1.39 -0.82 -20.17
N LEU A 214 1.08 -1.11 -18.90
CA LEU A 214 0.21 -2.20 -18.49
C LEU A 214 -1.14 -1.63 -18.08
N VAL A 215 -2.21 -2.02 -18.78
CA VAL A 215 -3.57 -1.64 -18.47
C VAL A 215 -4.21 -2.71 -17.60
N VAL A 216 -4.84 -2.30 -16.50
CA VAL A 216 -5.69 -3.14 -15.65
C VAL A 216 -7.07 -2.51 -15.56
N GLY A 217 -8.11 -3.31 -15.76
CA GLY A 217 -9.48 -2.85 -15.89
C GLY A 217 -10.29 -2.93 -14.60
N ASN A 218 -11.51 -2.44 -14.68
CA ASN A 218 -12.52 -2.46 -13.64
C ASN A 218 -12.78 -3.87 -13.09
N GLU A 219 -13.00 -4.01 -11.78
CA GLU A 219 -13.14 -5.30 -11.11
C GLU A 219 -14.33 -6.13 -11.59
N ALA A 220 -15.35 -5.49 -12.13
CA ALA A 220 -16.56 -6.16 -12.61
C ALA A 220 -16.68 -6.22 -14.13
N LEU A 221 -16.17 -5.20 -14.82
CA LEU A 221 -16.34 -5.03 -16.26
C LEU A 221 -15.08 -5.36 -17.06
N GLY A 222 -13.92 -5.50 -16.39
CA GLY A 222 -12.65 -5.70 -17.04
C GLY A 222 -12.15 -4.43 -17.76
N VAL A 223 -11.28 -4.61 -18.73
CA VAL A 223 -10.78 -3.55 -19.62
C VAL A 223 -11.82 -3.28 -20.69
N SER A 224 -12.16 -2.01 -20.90
CA SER A 224 -13.19 -1.62 -21.89
C SER A 224 -12.77 -1.96 -23.32
N GLN A 225 -13.78 -2.21 -24.17
CA GLN A 225 -13.55 -2.57 -25.59
C GLN A 225 -12.81 -1.47 -26.35
N ASP A 226 -13.08 -0.20 -26.02
CA ASP A 226 -12.40 0.94 -26.62
C ASP A 226 -10.92 0.95 -26.28
N VAL A 227 -10.56 0.61 -25.04
CA VAL A 227 -9.17 0.49 -24.59
C VAL A 227 -8.51 -0.75 -25.20
N LEU A 228 -9.19 -1.91 -25.18
CA LEU A 228 -8.67 -3.13 -25.80
C LEU A 228 -8.31 -2.92 -27.26
N SER A 229 -9.14 -2.21 -28.03
CA SER A 229 -8.90 -1.93 -29.45
C SER A 229 -7.62 -1.11 -29.70
N LEU A 230 -7.10 -0.44 -28.67
CA LEU A 230 -5.89 0.35 -28.72
C LEU A 230 -4.66 -0.39 -28.13
N CYS A 231 -4.83 -1.57 -27.56
CA CYS A 231 -3.71 -2.35 -27.03
C CYS A 231 -2.97 -3.10 -28.12
N ASP A 232 -1.66 -3.27 -27.93
CA ASP A 232 -0.81 -4.01 -28.88
C ASP A 232 -0.84 -5.51 -28.58
N GLU A 233 -1.00 -5.89 -27.29
CA GLU A 233 -1.03 -7.28 -26.82
C GLU A 233 -2.01 -7.43 -25.66
N TYR A 234 -2.63 -8.63 -25.56
CA TYR A 234 -3.46 -9.03 -24.43
C TYR A 234 -2.76 -10.16 -23.69
N ILE A 235 -2.72 -10.05 -22.38
CA ILE A 235 -2.08 -11.03 -21.51
C ILE A 235 -3.02 -11.47 -20.39
N TYR A 236 -2.95 -12.72 -20.00
CA TYR A 236 -3.76 -13.26 -18.93
C TYR A 236 -2.95 -14.14 -17.99
N LEU A 237 -3.43 -14.30 -16.76
CA LEU A 237 -2.90 -15.25 -15.80
C LEU A 237 -3.66 -16.58 -15.93
N PRO A 238 -3.00 -17.70 -16.23
CA PRO A 238 -3.68 -19.00 -16.40
C PRO A 238 -4.24 -19.50 -15.07
N MET A 239 -5.57 -19.64 -15.00
CA MET A 239 -6.27 -20.16 -13.82
C MET A 239 -6.35 -21.68 -13.88
N GLN A 240 -6.18 -22.36 -12.74
CA GLN A 240 -6.28 -23.81 -12.61
C GLN A 240 -7.53 -24.25 -11.83
N GLY A 241 -8.27 -23.30 -11.27
CA GLY A 241 -9.50 -23.50 -10.53
C GLY A 241 -10.75 -23.21 -11.35
N TRP A 242 -11.91 -23.18 -10.70
CA TRP A 242 -13.19 -22.85 -11.34
C TRP A 242 -13.40 -21.34 -11.55
N LYS A 243 -12.65 -20.48 -10.86
CA LYS A 243 -12.66 -19.05 -11.12
C LYS A 243 -11.83 -18.72 -12.36
N ASN A 244 -12.33 -17.78 -13.16
CA ASN A 244 -11.70 -17.34 -14.40
C ASN A 244 -10.82 -16.07 -14.22
N SER A 245 -10.79 -15.49 -13.03
CA SER A 245 -10.04 -14.28 -12.75
C SER A 245 -9.58 -14.21 -11.30
N LEU A 246 -8.52 -13.44 -11.05
CA LEU A 246 -8.03 -13.03 -9.72
C LEU A 246 -8.57 -11.65 -9.35
N ASN A 247 -8.46 -11.31 -8.07
CA ASN A 247 -8.55 -9.92 -7.63
C ASN A 247 -7.52 -9.07 -8.42
N VAL A 248 -7.92 -7.88 -8.89
CA VAL A 248 -7.09 -7.06 -9.78
C VAL A 248 -5.76 -6.64 -9.16
N GLY A 249 -5.73 -6.33 -7.86
CA GLY A 249 -4.47 -6.02 -7.16
C GLY A 249 -3.53 -7.21 -7.08
N VAL A 250 -4.08 -8.42 -6.88
CA VAL A 250 -3.31 -9.68 -6.89
C VAL A 250 -2.83 -10.00 -8.32
N ALA A 251 -3.72 -9.88 -9.31
CA ALA A 251 -3.37 -10.10 -10.73
C ALA A 251 -2.24 -9.17 -11.17
N PHE A 252 -2.36 -7.89 -10.83
CA PHE A 252 -1.30 -6.90 -11.09
C PHE A 252 0.01 -7.29 -10.39
N GLY A 253 -0.03 -7.70 -9.12
CA GLY A 253 1.17 -8.09 -8.38
C GLY A 253 1.93 -9.23 -9.09
N VAL A 254 1.22 -10.30 -9.48
CA VAL A 254 1.83 -11.44 -10.18
C VAL A 254 2.38 -11.03 -11.55
N ALA A 255 1.56 -10.35 -12.37
CA ALA A 255 1.97 -9.91 -13.70
C ALA A 255 3.11 -8.88 -13.64
N GLY A 256 3.00 -7.88 -12.76
CA GLY A 256 3.99 -6.80 -12.63
C GLY A 256 5.37 -7.31 -12.26
N PHE A 257 5.48 -8.23 -11.28
CA PHE A 257 6.76 -8.85 -10.92
C PHE A 257 7.32 -9.71 -12.05
N HIS A 258 6.47 -10.46 -12.75
CA HIS A 258 6.91 -11.27 -13.89
C HIS A 258 7.42 -10.39 -15.03
N ILE A 259 6.67 -9.37 -15.42
CA ILE A 259 7.05 -8.43 -16.49
C ILE A 259 8.35 -7.69 -16.13
N ALA A 260 8.47 -7.18 -14.91
CA ALA A 260 9.68 -6.47 -14.48
C ALA A 260 10.94 -7.37 -14.51
N ARG A 261 10.78 -8.69 -14.30
CA ARG A 261 11.88 -9.66 -14.39
C ARG A 261 12.17 -10.17 -15.80
N ALA A 262 11.37 -9.79 -16.79
CA ALA A 262 11.59 -10.25 -18.15
C ALA A 262 13.00 -9.84 -18.64
N ARG A 263 13.72 -10.80 -19.24
CA ARG A 263 15.01 -10.50 -19.83
C ARG A 263 14.79 -9.62 -21.07
N LYS A 264 15.67 -8.65 -21.27
CA LYS A 264 15.73 -7.94 -22.54
C LYS A 264 16.17 -8.97 -23.59
N GLY A 265 15.33 -9.19 -24.59
CA GLY A 265 15.70 -9.96 -25.76
C GLY A 265 16.81 -9.29 -26.56
#